data_642f0d36eb51aafd18126a136c068d82
#
_entry.id   642f0d36eb51aafd18126a136c068d82
#
_cell.length_a   1.000
_cell.length_b   1.000
_cell.length_c   1.000
_cell.angle_alpha   90.00
_cell.angle_beta   90.00
_cell.angle_gamma   90.00
#
_symmetry.space_group_name_H-M   'P 1'
#
loop_
_entity.id
_entity.type
_entity.pdbx_description
1 polymer ?
#
loop_
_entity_poly.entity_id
_entity_poly.type
_entity_poly.pdbx_seq_one_letter_code
_entity_poly.pdbx_strand_id
1 'polypeptide(L)'
;MIRANASRYPISAQCRILGVPRSTYYWMIEHPEAERVDPIAGDVHAIWRDSHERYGARKIKAALERRGVTASRRRIVNIMKRRGMTSAYARRTFKPHKTRVNEARLANILDREFDGYEPRTHLASDLTYVRVGGKWAYVCLLIDLANRSIAGHSADTSRTADLVMAAFATLDFPLTEVEVFHTDRGSEFDNAKIDELLDVFDIRRSLSRKGNPYDNAVVESTNRLLKKELIYRNHYTSLEQLRSDL
;
A
#
# COMPACT_ATOMS: atom_id res chain seq x y z
N MET A 1 -16.45 -15.41 33.16
CA MET A 1 -17.74 -16.12 33.17
C MET A 1 -18.05 -16.67 34.56
N ILE A 2 -17.30 -17.64 35.14
CA ILE A 2 -17.59 -18.24 36.44
C ILE A 2 -17.74 -17.20 37.57
N ARG A 3 -16.77 -16.29 37.72
CA ARG A 3 -16.79 -15.22 38.73
C ARG A 3 -18.02 -14.31 38.62
N ALA A 4 -18.45 -13.98 37.43
CA ALA A 4 -19.61 -13.11 37.18
C ALA A 4 -20.95 -13.77 37.54
N ASN A 5 -20.99 -15.10 37.65
CA ASN A 5 -22.19 -15.86 37.97
C ASN A 5 -22.09 -16.61 39.31
N ALA A 6 -21.05 -16.30 40.11
CA ALA A 6 -20.78 -17.03 41.37
C ALA A 6 -21.87 -16.82 42.42
N SER A 7 -22.58 -15.68 42.41
CA SER A 7 -23.71 -15.41 43.28
C SER A 7 -25.00 -16.15 42.89
N ARG A 8 -25.09 -16.58 41.63
CA ARG A 8 -26.30 -17.20 41.06
C ARG A 8 -26.26 -18.70 40.96
N TYR A 9 -25.05 -19.27 40.76
CA TYR A 9 -24.83 -20.70 40.60
C TYR A 9 -23.59 -21.16 41.36
N PRO A 10 -23.62 -22.37 41.96
CA PRO A 10 -22.47 -22.88 42.68
C PRO A 10 -21.24 -23.01 41.76
N ILE A 11 -20.08 -22.52 42.24
CA ILE A 11 -18.81 -22.58 41.48
C ILE A 11 -18.47 -23.98 41.03
N SER A 12 -18.74 -25.00 41.89
CA SER A 12 -18.51 -26.40 41.56
C SER A 12 -19.30 -26.90 40.34
N ALA A 13 -20.57 -26.46 40.23
CA ALA A 13 -21.41 -26.82 39.11
C ALA A 13 -20.93 -26.12 37.82
N GLN A 14 -20.59 -24.83 37.91
CA GLN A 14 -20.05 -24.08 36.77
C GLN A 14 -18.73 -24.65 36.26
N CYS A 15 -17.80 -24.99 37.17
CA CYS A 15 -16.54 -25.62 36.83
C CYS A 15 -16.73 -26.97 36.13
N ARG A 16 -17.67 -27.80 36.60
CA ARG A 16 -17.99 -29.06 35.98
C ARG A 16 -18.56 -28.91 34.55
N ILE A 17 -19.50 -28.01 34.37
CA ILE A 17 -20.13 -27.76 33.07
C ILE A 17 -19.11 -27.21 32.06
N LEU A 18 -18.20 -26.33 32.50
CA LEU A 18 -17.19 -25.71 31.64
C LEU A 18 -15.92 -26.54 31.46
N GLY A 19 -15.84 -27.73 32.09
CA GLY A 19 -14.66 -28.58 32.03
C GLY A 19 -13.41 -27.98 32.65
N VAL A 20 -13.55 -27.03 33.59
CA VAL A 20 -12.43 -26.36 34.27
C VAL A 20 -12.23 -26.97 35.67
N PRO A 21 -11.03 -27.47 36.01
CA PRO A 21 -10.75 -27.95 37.37
C PRO A 21 -10.96 -26.80 38.38
N ARG A 22 -11.58 -27.11 39.53
CA ARG A 22 -11.80 -26.13 40.61
C ARG A 22 -10.49 -25.52 41.10
N SER A 23 -9.43 -26.30 41.19
CA SER A 23 -8.09 -25.83 41.57
C SER A 23 -7.58 -24.77 40.60
N THR A 24 -7.74 -24.98 39.30
CA THR A 24 -7.38 -24.00 38.27
C THR A 24 -8.18 -22.69 38.41
N TYR A 25 -9.48 -22.80 38.71
CA TYR A 25 -10.31 -21.60 38.91
C TYR A 25 -9.84 -20.79 40.14
N TYR A 26 -9.60 -21.40 41.27
CA TYR A 26 -9.12 -20.70 42.47
C TYR A 26 -7.70 -20.17 42.28
N TRP A 27 -6.82 -20.94 41.65
CA TRP A 27 -5.47 -20.51 41.33
C TRP A 27 -5.49 -19.25 40.46
N MET A 28 -6.37 -19.14 39.45
CA MET A 28 -6.55 -17.96 38.61
C MET A 28 -7.08 -16.75 39.39
N ILE A 29 -7.86 -16.97 40.46
CA ILE A 29 -8.33 -15.87 41.33
C ILE A 29 -7.21 -15.35 42.23
N GLU A 30 -6.43 -16.26 42.80
CA GLU A 30 -5.32 -15.95 43.68
C GLU A 30 -4.13 -15.36 42.91
N HIS A 31 -3.99 -15.74 41.65
CA HIS A 31 -2.95 -15.28 40.74
C HIS A 31 -3.57 -14.55 39.56
N PRO A 32 -4.18 -13.38 39.78
CA PRO A 32 -4.68 -12.58 38.66
C PRO A 32 -3.51 -12.29 37.72
N GLU A 33 -3.72 -12.48 36.41
CA GLU A 33 -2.72 -12.07 35.42
C GLU A 33 -2.42 -10.60 35.66
N ALA A 34 -1.34 -10.32 36.39
CA ALA A 34 -0.81 -8.98 36.46
C ALA A 34 -0.57 -8.53 35.04
N GLU A 35 -1.10 -7.37 34.69
CA GLU A 35 -0.93 -6.77 33.35
C GLU A 35 0.57 -6.48 33.18
N ARG A 36 1.32 -7.50 32.76
CA ARG A 36 2.75 -7.38 32.46
C ARG A 36 2.89 -6.49 31.25
N VAL A 37 3.04 -5.20 31.53
CA VAL A 37 3.38 -4.23 30.49
C VAL A 37 4.78 -4.61 29.99
N ASP A 38 4.86 -5.02 28.74
CA ASP A 38 6.13 -5.37 28.14
C ASP A 38 7.02 -4.10 28.07
N PRO A 39 8.28 -4.13 28.58
CA PRO A 39 9.13 -2.94 28.63
C PRO A 39 9.28 -2.19 27.31
N ILE A 40 9.28 -2.93 26.18
CA ILE A 40 9.40 -2.31 24.84
C ILE A 40 8.05 -1.90 24.24
N ALA A 41 6.94 -2.05 24.98
CA ALA A 41 5.61 -1.75 24.44
C ALA A 41 5.41 -0.25 24.13
N GLY A 42 6.11 0.63 24.86
CA GLY A 42 6.17 2.07 24.58
C GLY A 42 6.84 2.35 23.24
N ASP A 43 8.02 1.77 23.02
CA ASP A 43 8.78 1.96 21.78
C ASP A 43 8.05 1.40 20.57
N VAL A 44 7.45 0.22 20.71
CA VAL A 44 6.62 -0.40 19.64
C VAL A 44 5.46 0.52 19.27
N HIS A 45 4.80 1.12 20.27
CA HIS A 45 3.68 2.04 20.04
C HIS A 45 4.14 3.35 19.41
N ALA A 46 5.26 3.94 19.88
CA ALA A 46 5.83 5.15 19.31
C ALA A 46 6.18 4.95 17.83
N ILE A 47 6.92 3.90 17.48
CA ILE A 47 7.30 3.59 16.10
C ILE A 47 6.06 3.36 15.23
N TRP A 48 5.02 2.70 15.75
CA TRP A 48 3.78 2.46 15.00
C TRP A 48 3.06 3.79 14.74
N ARG A 49 2.96 4.69 15.72
CA ARG A 49 2.38 6.04 15.56
C ARG A 49 3.19 6.92 14.62
N ASP A 50 4.52 6.98 14.78
CA ASP A 50 5.43 7.76 13.93
C ASP A 50 5.32 7.33 12.46
N SER A 51 5.05 6.04 12.20
CA SER A 51 4.77 5.53 10.87
C SER A 51 3.33 5.82 10.39
N HIS A 52 2.56 6.62 11.10
CA HIS A 52 1.14 6.84 10.84
C HIS A 52 0.35 5.52 10.73
N GLU A 53 0.58 4.58 11.64
CA GLU A 53 -0.04 3.24 11.68
C GLU A 53 0.25 2.33 10.46
N ARG A 54 1.22 2.70 9.63
CA ARG A 54 1.56 1.92 8.43
C ARG A 54 2.38 0.67 8.76
N TYR A 55 3.26 0.75 9.79
CA TYR A 55 4.18 -0.32 10.09
C TYR A 55 3.51 -1.53 10.76
N GLY A 56 3.81 -2.71 10.21
CA GLY A 56 3.56 -3.98 10.87
C GLY A 56 4.80 -4.50 11.57
N ALA A 57 4.68 -5.65 12.23
CA ALA A 57 5.73 -6.21 13.09
C ALA A 57 7.12 -6.36 12.43
N ARG A 58 7.20 -6.55 11.10
CA ARG A 58 8.49 -6.63 10.39
C ARG A 58 9.20 -5.27 10.35
N LYS A 59 8.49 -4.22 9.93
CA LYS A 59 9.04 -2.87 9.84
C LYS A 59 9.33 -2.30 11.24
N ILE A 60 8.47 -2.58 12.23
CA ILE A 60 8.71 -2.20 13.63
C ILE A 60 9.96 -2.87 14.18
N LYS A 61 10.17 -4.17 13.89
CA LYS A 61 11.39 -4.88 14.29
C LYS A 61 12.65 -4.19 13.74
N ALA A 62 12.69 -3.89 12.45
CA ALA A 62 13.81 -3.20 11.83
C ALA A 62 14.04 -1.79 12.42
N ALA A 63 12.97 -1.07 12.76
CA ALA A 63 13.08 0.23 13.40
C ALA A 63 13.61 0.14 14.85
N LEU A 64 13.22 -0.87 15.62
CA LEU A 64 13.76 -1.16 16.94
C LEU A 64 15.25 -1.52 16.88
N GLU A 65 15.65 -2.36 15.92
CA GLU A 65 17.06 -2.74 15.72
C GLU A 65 17.93 -1.51 15.42
N ARG A 66 17.46 -0.55 14.63
CA ARG A 66 18.14 0.74 14.39
C ARG A 66 18.30 1.58 15.66
N ARG A 67 17.43 1.39 16.66
CA ARG A 67 17.50 2.04 17.98
C ARG A 67 18.28 1.20 19.00
N GLY A 68 18.92 0.10 18.59
CA GLY A 68 19.68 -0.80 19.46
C GLY A 68 18.79 -1.75 20.29
N VAL A 69 17.50 -1.84 20.00
CA VAL A 69 16.57 -2.69 20.75
C VAL A 69 16.29 -3.97 19.97
N THR A 70 16.73 -5.11 20.51
CA THR A 70 16.47 -6.43 19.90
C THR A 70 15.18 -7.03 20.43
N ALA A 71 14.25 -7.36 19.53
CA ALA A 71 13.00 -8.01 19.86
C ALA A 71 12.57 -9.04 18.81
N SER A 72 12.00 -10.16 19.24
CA SER A 72 11.45 -11.14 18.33
C SER A 72 10.17 -10.61 17.65
N ARG A 73 9.96 -10.98 16.40
CA ARG A 73 8.73 -10.62 15.67
C ARG A 73 7.46 -11.08 16.40
N ARG A 74 7.50 -12.27 17.04
CA ARG A 74 6.37 -12.80 17.82
C ARG A 74 6.04 -11.91 19.02
N ARG A 75 7.06 -11.41 19.74
CA ARG A 75 6.89 -10.47 20.87
C ARG A 75 6.22 -9.18 20.41
N ILE A 76 6.68 -8.59 19.30
CA ILE A 76 6.10 -7.38 18.72
C ILE A 76 4.64 -7.61 18.30
N VAL A 77 4.33 -8.74 17.63
CA VAL A 77 2.94 -9.09 17.26
C VAL A 77 2.05 -9.18 18.47
N ASN A 78 2.51 -9.80 19.56
CA ASN A 78 1.74 -9.93 20.81
C ASN A 78 1.46 -8.54 21.44
N ILE A 79 2.45 -7.65 21.46
CA ILE A 79 2.28 -6.27 21.93
C ILE A 79 1.26 -5.53 21.06
N MET A 80 1.40 -5.60 19.74
CA MET A 80 0.46 -4.99 18.80
C MET A 80 -0.96 -5.50 19.02
N LYS A 81 -1.14 -6.81 19.17
CA LYS A 81 -2.46 -7.44 19.40
C LYS A 81 -3.08 -7.00 20.71
N ARG A 82 -2.33 -6.98 21.81
CA ARG A 82 -2.81 -6.55 23.14
C ARG A 82 -3.25 -5.09 23.14
N ARG A 83 -2.60 -4.23 22.39
CA ARG A 83 -2.90 -2.79 22.29
C ARG A 83 -3.83 -2.42 21.12
N GLY A 84 -4.41 -3.40 20.42
CA GLY A 84 -5.30 -3.16 19.27
C GLY A 84 -4.63 -2.49 18.07
N MET A 85 -3.29 -2.50 17.99
CA MET A 85 -2.53 -1.90 16.90
C MET A 85 -2.62 -2.76 15.63
N THR A 86 -3.17 -2.20 14.58
CA THR A 86 -3.31 -2.88 13.28
C THR A 86 -2.61 -2.06 12.20
N SER A 87 -1.73 -2.69 11.42
CA SER A 87 -1.11 -2.03 10.28
C SER A 87 -2.15 -1.72 9.19
N ALA A 88 -2.05 -0.55 8.56
CA ALA A 88 -2.90 -0.15 7.44
C ALA A 88 -2.91 -1.19 6.30
N TYR A 89 -1.82 -1.95 6.13
CA TYR A 89 -1.73 -3.03 5.13
C TYR A 89 -2.53 -4.30 5.49
N ALA A 90 -2.86 -4.51 6.77
CA ALA A 90 -3.62 -5.69 7.22
C ALA A 90 -5.14 -5.52 7.06
N ARG A 91 -5.63 -4.31 6.78
CA ARG A 91 -7.05 -4.06 6.53
C ARG A 91 -7.44 -4.64 5.18
N ARG A 92 -8.43 -5.54 5.16
CA ARG A 92 -8.95 -6.15 3.92
C ARG A 92 -9.74 -5.11 3.13
N THR A 93 -9.42 -4.95 1.84
CA THR A 93 -10.18 -4.13 0.89
C THR A 93 -10.95 -5.02 -0.07
N PHE A 94 -12.15 -4.59 -0.47
CA PHE A 94 -12.98 -5.27 -1.47
C PHE A 94 -12.27 -5.29 -2.84
N LYS A 95 -12.30 -6.43 -3.54
CA LYS A 95 -11.76 -6.60 -4.89
C LYS A 95 -12.89 -6.89 -5.87
N PRO A 96 -13.18 -6.02 -6.85
CA PRO A 96 -14.15 -6.31 -7.92
C PRO A 96 -13.57 -7.32 -8.93
N HIS A 97 -14.45 -8.15 -9.52
CA HIS A 97 -14.08 -9.10 -10.60
C HIS A 97 -13.95 -8.40 -11.95
N LYS A 98 -12.99 -8.83 -12.78
CA LYS A 98 -12.72 -8.29 -14.12
C LYS A 98 -13.20 -9.25 -15.23
N THR A 99 -13.70 -8.70 -16.34
CA THR A 99 -14.14 -9.40 -17.55
C THR A 99 -13.04 -9.37 -18.64
N ARG A 100 -12.95 -10.41 -19.48
CA ARG A 100 -11.93 -10.59 -20.54
C ARG A 100 -12.30 -9.88 -21.85
N VAL A 101 -11.33 -9.32 -22.58
CA VAL A 101 -11.44 -8.89 -24.00
C VAL A 101 -10.08 -8.89 -24.73
N ASN A 102 -10.11 -8.99 -26.08
CA ASN A 102 -9.11 -9.39 -27.09
C ASN A 102 -7.92 -8.44 -27.41
N GLU A 103 -6.90 -9.02 -28.10
CA GLU A 103 -5.54 -8.57 -28.35
C GLU A 103 -5.35 -7.58 -29.51
N ALA A 104 -4.27 -6.78 -29.49
CA ALA A 104 -3.87 -5.83 -30.51
C ALA A 104 -2.35 -5.67 -30.71
N ARG A 105 -1.96 -5.02 -31.81
CA ARG A 105 -0.74 -5.03 -32.62
C ARG A 105 0.57 -4.47 -32.02
N LEU A 106 0.62 -3.84 -30.86
CA LEU A 106 1.85 -3.30 -30.30
C LEU A 106 2.41 -4.23 -29.22
N ALA A 107 3.73 -4.48 -29.29
CA ALA A 107 4.40 -5.45 -28.44
C ALA A 107 4.55 -4.98 -26.99
N ASN A 108 4.47 -5.93 -26.04
CA ASN A 108 4.98 -5.72 -24.70
C ASN A 108 6.50 -5.94 -24.74
N ILE A 109 7.28 -4.86 -24.80
CA ILE A 109 8.74 -4.91 -24.89
C ILE A 109 9.35 -5.43 -23.59
N LEU A 110 8.74 -5.08 -22.44
CA LEU A 110 9.24 -5.49 -21.13
C LEU A 110 9.01 -6.97 -20.83
N ASP A 111 8.00 -7.60 -21.45
CA ASP A 111 7.59 -8.99 -21.25
C ASP A 111 7.67 -9.52 -19.81
N ARG A 112 7.33 -8.66 -18.84
CA ARG A 112 7.39 -8.88 -17.38
C ARG A 112 8.80 -8.89 -16.78
N GLU A 113 9.81 -8.59 -17.54
CA GLU A 113 11.12 -8.30 -16.98
C GLU A 113 11.13 -6.87 -16.47
N PHE A 114 11.02 -6.69 -15.16
CA PHE A 114 10.94 -5.38 -14.52
C PHE A 114 12.21 -5.03 -13.74
N ASP A 115 13.25 -5.86 -13.82
CA ASP A 115 14.48 -5.70 -13.06
C ASP A 115 15.70 -5.61 -14.02
N GLY A 116 16.80 -5.05 -13.51
CA GLY A 116 18.06 -5.00 -14.24
C GLY A 116 18.21 -3.80 -15.19
N TYR A 117 17.31 -2.82 -15.10
CA TYR A 117 17.42 -1.58 -15.89
C TYR A 117 18.31 -0.55 -15.18
N GLU A 118 18.95 0.30 -15.98
CA GLU A 118 19.61 1.50 -15.45
C GLU A 118 18.57 2.53 -14.99
N PRO A 119 18.85 3.29 -13.92
CA PRO A 119 17.95 4.35 -13.45
C PRO A 119 17.56 5.32 -14.55
N ARG A 120 16.28 5.76 -14.56
CA ARG A 120 15.68 6.74 -15.48
C ARG A 120 15.43 6.25 -16.90
N THR A 121 15.96 5.09 -17.29
CA THR A 121 15.83 4.60 -18.67
C THR A 121 14.48 3.96 -18.97
N HIS A 122 13.85 3.31 -18.01
CA HIS A 122 12.60 2.58 -18.21
C HIS A 122 11.53 3.07 -17.26
N LEU A 123 10.57 3.81 -17.79
CA LEU A 123 9.43 4.34 -17.03
C LEU A 123 8.18 3.51 -17.28
N ALA A 124 7.44 3.22 -16.23
CA ALA A 124 6.11 2.63 -16.33
C ALA A 124 5.05 3.56 -15.74
N SER A 125 3.86 3.60 -16.35
CA SER A 125 2.78 4.48 -15.92
C SER A 125 1.43 3.78 -15.92
N ASP A 126 0.55 4.29 -15.07
CA ASP A 126 -0.87 3.95 -15.00
C ASP A 126 -1.61 5.08 -14.29
N LEU A 127 -2.90 5.21 -14.54
CA LEU A 127 -3.76 6.15 -13.85
C LEU A 127 -4.44 5.50 -12.64
N THR A 128 -4.49 6.25 -11.57
CA THR A 128 -5.36 5.90 -10.45
C THR A 128 -6.36 7.01 -10.18
N TYR A 129 -7.48 6.70 -9.52
CA TYR A 129 -8.54 7.66 -9.23
C TYR A 129 -8.69 7.90 -7.74
N VAL A 130 -9.01 9.14 -7.39
CA VAL A 130 -9.14 9.65 -6.02
C VAL A 130 -10.42 10.44 -5.90
N ARG A 131 -11.09 10.37 -4.75
CA ARG A 131 -12.28 11.16 -4.46
C ARG A 131 -11.85 12.51 -3.87
N VAL A 132 -12.23 13.60 -4.53
CA VAL A 132 -11.93 14.98 -4.14
C VAL A 132 -13.21 15.81 -4.18
N GLY A 133 -13.63 16.38 -3.06
CA GLY A 133 -14.85 17.19 -2.99
C GLY A 133 -16.10 16.49 -3.53
N GLY A 134 -16.20 15.17 -3.34
CA GLY A 134 -17.31 14.37 -3.86
C GLY A 134 -17.23 14.00 -5.36
N LYS A 135 -16.26 14.51 -6.12
CA LYS A 135 -16.02 14.19 -7.54
C LYS A 135 -14.79 13.28 -7.68
N TRP A 136 -14.63 12.67 -8.87
CA TRP A 136 -13.43 11.90 -9.19
C TRP A 136 -12.34 12.83 -9.73
N ALA A 137 -11.14 12.65 -9.22
CA ALA A 137 -9.89 13.15 -9.79
C ALA A 137 -9.00 11.96 -10.16
N TYR A 138 -8.07 12.17 -11.07
CA TYR A 138 -7.15 11.17 -11.58
C TYR A 138 -5.73 11.56 -11.24
N VAL A 139 -4.92 10.59 -10.88
CA VAL A 139 -3.49 10.74 -10.59
C VAL A 139 -2.72 9.88 -11.58
N CYS A 140 -1.79 10.48 -12.28
CA CYS A 140 -0.80 9.81 -13.13
C CYS A 140 0.50 9.69 -12.35
N LEU A 141 1.10 8.51 -12.32
CA LEU A 141 2.44 8.28 -11.77
C LEU A 141 3.36 7.78 -12.88
N LEU A 142 4.57 8.30 -12.92
CA LEU A 142 5.69 7.76 -13.70
C LEU A 142 6.63 7.05 -12.72
N ILE A 143 6.80 5.75 -12.89
CA ILE A 143 7.58 4.89 -12.01
C ILE A 143 8.86 4.49 -12.72
N ASP A 144 10.01 4.79 -12.12
CA ASP A 144 11.30 4.27 -12.57
C ASP A 144 11.39 2.78 -12.23
N LEU A 145 11.57 1.93 -13.25
CA LEU A 145 11.62 0.48 -13.06
C LEU A 145 12.92 0.01 -12.41
N ALA A 146 13.99 0.77 -12.46
CA ALA A 146 15.27 0.41 -11.85
C ALA A 146 15.20 0.38 -10.32
N ASN A 147 14.62 1.42 -9.71
CA ASN A 147 14.60 1.62 -8.26
C ASN A 147 13.20 1.64 -7.64
N ARG A 148 12.14 1.57 -8.45
CA ARG A 148 10.72 1.63 -8.05
C ARG A 148 10.30 2.98 -7.45
N SER A 149 11.08 4.03 -7.67
CA SER A 149 10.71 5.38 -7.22
C SER A 149 9.63 5.99 -8.14
N ILE A 150 8.87 6.91 -7.58
CA ILE A 150 8.00 7.79 -8.37
C ILE A 150 8.90 8.89 -8.94
N ALA A 151 9.16 8.83 -10.24
CA ALA A 151 9.99 9.79 -10.95
C ALA A 151 9.23 11.06 -11.33
N GLY A 152 7.94 10.93 -11.62
CA GLY A 152 7.06 12.06 -11.94
C GLY A 152 5.62 11.76 -11.58
N HIS A 153 4.83 12.79 -11.37
CA HIS A 153 3.41 12.66 -11.03
C HIS A 153 2.59 13.86 -11.47
N SER A 154 1.29 13.65 -11.60
CA SER A 154 0.33 14.75 -11.84
C SER A 154 -1.05 14.35 -11.33
N ALA A 155 -1.91 15.34 -11.09
CA ALA A 155 -3.30 15.11 -10.73
C ALA A 155 -4.23 16.11 -11.43
N ASP A 156 -5.36 15.61 -11.95
CA ASP A 156 -6.40 16.45 -12.57
C ASP A 156 -7.80 15.83 -12.39
N THR A 157 -8.82 16.60 -12.71
CA THR A 157 -10.22 16.18 -12.76
C THR A 157 -10.57 15.40 -14.02
N SER A 158 -9.72 15.46 -15.05
CA SER A 158 -9.91 14.84 -16.36
C SER A 158 -8.85 13.79 -16.64
N ARG A 159 -9.28 12.67 -17.23
CA ARG A 159 -8.40 11.58 -17.67
C ARG A 159 -8.03 11.81 -19.14
N THR A 160 -6.98 12.59 -19.39
CA THR A 160 -6.56 13.00 -20.74
C THR A 160 -5.06 12.83 -20.93
N ALA A 161 -4.59 12.95 -22.17
CA ALA A 161 -3.16 13.01 -22.49
C ALA A 161 -2.45 14.16 -21.76
N ASP A 162 -3.14 15.29 -21.55
CA ASP A 162 -2.56 16.45 -20.86
C ASP A 162 -2.17 16.12 -19.41
N LEU A 163 -2.92 15.22 -18.73
CA LEU A 163 -2.55 14.73 -17.42
C LEU A 163 -1.24 13.95 -17.47
N VAL A 164 -1.05 13.09 -18.49
CA VAL A 164 0.20 12.34 -18.67
C VAL A 164 1.36 13.26 -19.03
N MET A 165 1.14 14.22 -19.93
CA MET A 165 2.13 15.25 -20.27
C MET A 165 2.57 16.06 -19.05
N ALA A 166 1.62 16.43 -18.19
CA ALA A 166 1.91 17.13 -16.94
C ALA A 166 2.77 16.28 -15.98
N ALA A 167 2.60 14.96 -15.95
CA ALA A 167 3.47 14.09 -15.17
C ALA A 167 4.90 14.05 -15.73
N PHE A 168 5.07 14.00 -17.05
CA PHE A 168 6.40 14.11 -17.67
C PHE A 168 7.08 15.44 -17.36
N ALA A 169 6.33 16.54 -17.28
CA ALA A 169 6.86 17.85 -16.94
C ALA A 169 7.39 17.97 -15.48
N THR A 170 7.11 17.00 -14.61
CA THR A 170 7.62 16.96 -13.24
C THR A 170 8.87 16.11 -13.07
N LEU A 171 9.39 15.49 -14.13
CA LEU A 171 10.65 14.75 -14.08
C LEU A 171 11.81 15.71 -13.75
N ASP A 172 12.71 15.29 -12.88
CA ASP A 172 13.91 16.04 -12.47
C ASP A 172 15.15 15.72 -13.34
N PHE A 173 14.97 15.01 -14.45
CA PHE A 173 15.99 14.62 -15.42
C PHE A 173 15.49 14.76 -16.86
N PRO A 174 16.40 14.84 -17.85
CA PRO A 174 16.03 15.02 -19.25
C PRO A 174 15.28 13.80 -19.81
N LEU A 175 14.26 14.03 -20.64
CA LEU A 175 13.53 12.98 -21.34
C LEU A 175 14.42 12.14 -22.28
N THR A 176 15.56 12.68 -22.70
CA THR A 176 16.55 11.96 -23.52
C THR A 176 17.24 10.80 -22.79
N GLU A 177 17.10 10.70 -21.45
CA GLU A 177 17.56 9.55 -20.68
C GLU A 177 16.56 8.38 -20.72
N VAL A 178 15.30 8.65 -21.11
CA VAL A 178 14.24 7.64 -21.12
C VAL A 178 14.30 6.85 -22.44
N GLU A 179 14.48 5.55 -22.35
CA GLU A 179 14.52 4.65 -23.50
C GLU A 179 13.16 3.98 -23.77
N VAL A 180 12.42 3.66 -22.71
CA VAL A 180 11.17 2.91 -22.82
C VAL A 180 10.10 3.53 -21.91
N PHE A 181 8.92 3.73 -22.47
CA PHE A 181 7.72 4.10 -21.73
C PHE A 181 6.67 3.00 -21.81
N HIS A 182 6.40 2.35 -20.67
CA HIS A 182 5.47 1.23 -20.56
C HIS A 182 4.15 1.66 -19.92
N THR A 183 3.03 1.34 -20.57
CA THR A 183 1.69 1.68 -20.08
C THR A 183 0.68 0.57 -20.35
N ASP A 184 -0.51 0.73 -19.85
CA ASP A 184 -1.68 0.02 -20.37
C ASP A 184 -2.16 0.66 -21.69
N ARG A 185 -3.29 0.18 -22.23
CA ARG A 185 -3.89 0.65 -23.47
C ARG A 185 -5.00 1.70 -23.23
N GLY A 186 -4.85 2.51 -22.20
CA GLY A 186 -5.76 3.61 -21.94
C GLY A 186 -5.66 4.69 -23.02
N SER A 187 -6.78 5.30 -23.40
CA SER A 187 -6.79 6.38 -24.41
C SER A 187 -6.00 7.61 -23.99
N GLU A 188 -5.74 7.77 -22.70
CA GLU A 188 -4.86 8.78 -22.15
C GLU A 188 -3.39 8.58 -22.48
N PHE A 189 -2.98 7.34 -22.75
CA PHE A 189 -1.63 6.96 -23.16
C PHE A 189 -1.54 6.68 -24.65
N ASP A 190 -2.59 6.13 -25.26
CA ASP A 190 -2.64 5.73 -26.68
C ASP A 190 -3.33 6.83 -27.51
N ASN A 191 -2.57 7.87 -27.85
CA ASN A 191 -3.05 9.02 -28.60
C ASN A 191 -1.89 9.82 -29.25
N ALA A 192 -2.22 10.65 -30.24
CA ALA A 192 -1.27 11.40 -31.04
C ALA A 192 -0.33 12.34 -30.24
N LYS A 193 -0.78 12.91 -29.11
CA LYS A 193 0.08 13.78 -28.28
C LYS A 193 1.20 13.00 -27.59
N ILE A 194 0.87 11.82 -27.08
CA ILE A 194 1.88 10.95 -26.46
C ILE A 194 2.78 10.35 -27.54
N ASP A 195 2.22 9.97 -28.69
CA ASP A 195 3.03 9.49 -29.83
C ASP A 195 4.07 10.55 -30.23
N GLU A 196 3.66 11.80 -30.39
CA GLU A 196 4.55 12.92 -30.73
C GLU A 196 5.65 13.12 -29.68
N LEU A 197 5.31 13.06 -28.37
CA LEU A 197 6.31 13.15 -27.30
C LEU A 197 7.34 12.01 -27.42
N LEU A 198 6.88 10.76 -27.58
CA LEU A 198 7.75 9.61 -27.63
C LEU A 198 8.65 9.66 -28.88
N ASP A 199 8.11 10.07 -30.02
CA ASP A 199 8.85 10.19 -31.29
C ASP A 199 9.92 11.29 -31.21
N VAL A 200 9.61 12.45 -30.62
CA VAL A 200 10.56 13.59 -30.48
C VAL A 200 11.78 13.22 -29.63
N PHE A 201 11.59 12.39 -28.60
CA PHE A 201 12.66 12.00 -27.68
C PHE A 201 13.21 10.58 -27.93
N ASP A 202 12.81 9.92 -29.03
CA ASP A 202 13.20 8.56 -29.41
C ASP A 202 12.91 7.50 -28.32
N ILE A 203 11.78 7.68 -27.62
CA ILE A 203 11.33 6.80 -26.53
C ILE A 203 10.49 5.67 -27.11
N ARG A 204 10.91 4.44 -26.91
CA ARG A 204 10.17 3.26 -27.39
C ARG A 204 8.92 3.03 -26.54
N ARG A 205 7.78 2.89 -27.21
CA ARG A 205 6.52 2.53 -26.54
C ARG A 205 6.46 1.04 -26.25
N SER A 206 6.10 0.69 -25.02
CA SER A 206 5.77 -0.67 -24.59
C SER A 206 4.35 -0.71 -24.05
N LEU A 207 3.51 -1.62 -24.52
CA LEU A 207 2.12 -1.73 -24.09
C LEU A 207 1.83 -3.07 -23.44
N SER A 208 1.19 -3.03 -22.27
CA SER A 208 0.67 -4.23 -21.59
C SER A 208 -0.28 -4.99 -22.50
N ARG A 209 -0.25 -6.31 -22.42
CA ARG A 209 -1.24 -7.17 -23.06
C ARG A 209 -2.62 -6.93 -22.45
N LYS A 210 -3.64 -6.83 -23.29
CA LYS A 210 -5.00 -6.50 -22.84
C LYS A 210 -5.52 -7.52 -21.84
N GLY A 211 -5.97 -7.03 -20.70
CA GLY A 211 -6.53 -7.87 -19.64
C GLY A 211 -5.50 -8.66 -18.82
N ASN A 212 -4.21 -8.41 -19.00
CA ASN A 212 -3.16 -9.05 -18.23
C ASN A 212 -2.58 -8.11 -17.14
N PRO A 213 -3.05 -8.20 -15.89
CA PRO A 213 -2.59 -7.34 -14.82
C PRO A 213 -1.11 -7.57 -14.44
N TYR A 214 -0.54 -8.72 -14.79
CA TYR A 214 0.86 -9.02 -14.51
C TYR A 214 1.83 -8.18 -15.35
N ASP A 215 1.38 -7.68 -16.51
CA ASP A 215 2.21 -6.89 -17.41
C ASP A 215 2.42 -5.45 -16.89
N ASN A 216 1.63 -4.97 -15.91
CA ASN A 216 1.78 -3.67 -15.25
C ASN A 216 1.85 -3.79 -13.71
N ALA A 217 2.37 -4.92 -13.22
CA ALA A 217 2.34 -5.26 -11.79
C ALA A 217 3.08 -4.25 -10.89
N VAL A 218 4.15 -3.64 -11.38
CA VAL A 218 4.95 -2.64 -10.65
C VAL A 218 4.09 -1.41 -10.36
N VAL A 219 3.46 -0.84 -11.39
CA VAL A 219 2.64 0.37 -11.24
C VAL A 219 1.38 0.07 -10.44
N GLU A 220 0.72 -1.08 -10.65
CA GLU A 220 -0.41 -1.51 -9.83
C GLU A 220 -0.05 -1.63 -8.34
N SER A 221 1.16 -2.13 -8.04
CA SER A 221 1.63 -2.23 -6.66
C SER A 221 1.91 -0.85 -6.05
N THR A 222 2.50 0.08 -6.80
CA THR A 222 2.77 1.46 -6.38
C THR A 222 1.46 2.23 -6.18
N ASN A 223 0.51 2.13 -7.10
CA ASN A 223 -0.83 2.71 -6.96
C ASN A 223 -1.56 2.21 -5.70
N ARG A 224 -1.41 0.92 -5.38
CA ARG A 224 -1.95 0.34 -4.14
C ARG A 224 -1.28 0.91 -2.90
N LEU A 225 0.02 1.14 -2.98
CA LEU A 225 0.81 1.77 -1.91
C LEU A 225 0.33 3.20 -1.68
N LEU A 226 0.30 4.02 -2.75
CA LEU A 226 -0.20 5.38 -2.72
C LEU A 226 -1.59 5.47 -2.07
N LYS A 227 -2.52 4.62 -2.53
CA LYS A 227 -3.87 4.60 -1.95
C LYS A 227 -3.89 4.28 -0.47
N LYS A 228 -3.06 3.33 0.00
CA LYS A 228 -3.04 2.92 1.41
C LYS A 228 -2.25 3.88 2.30
N GLU A 229 -1.19 4.46 1.79
CA GLU A 229 -0.29 5.29 2.61
C GLU A 229 -0.70 6.76 2.62
N LEU A 230 -1.35 7.23 1.56
CA LEU A 230 -1.75 8.62 1.41
C LEU A 230 -3.27 8.76 1.25
N ILE A 231 -3.86 8.25 0.17
CA ILE A 231 -5.20 8.62 -0.26
C ILE A 231 -6.29 8.20 0.75
N TYR A 232 -6.27 6.96 1.26
CA TYR A 232 -7.29 6.47 2.20
C TYR A 232 -7.10 6.99 3.64
N ARG A 233 -6.09 7.79 3.87
CA ARG A 233 -5.79 8.36 5.18
C ARG A 233 -6.17 9.83 5.27
N ASN A 234 -6.38 10.47 4.13
CA ASN A 234 -6.72 11.88 4.01
C ASN A 234 -8.10 12.04 3.38
N HIS A 235 -8.72 13.18 3.64
CA HIS A 235 -9.96 13.59 3.02
C HIS A 235 -9.70 14.84 2.18
N TYR A 236 -9.74 14.69 0.87
CA TYR A 236 -9.45 15.78 -0.05
C TYR A 236 -10.71 16.56 -0.40
N THR A 237 -10.71 17.85 -0.13
CA THR A 237 -11.80 18.78 -0.46
C THR A 237 -11.51 19.54 -1.76
N SER A 238 -10.23 19.74 -2.11
CA SER A 238 -9.81 20.39 -3.34
C SER A 238 -8.69 19.62 -4.06
N LEU A 239 -8.52 19.90 -5.36
CA LEU A 239 -7.47 19.32 -6.18
C LEU A 239 -6.07 19.81 -5.75
N GLU A 240 -5.99 21.04 -5.28
CA GLU A 240 -4.76 21.67 -4.78
C GLU A 240 -4.22 20.92 -3.56
N GLN A 241 -5.10 20.53 -2.62
CA GLN A 241 -4.70 19.68 -1.49
C GLN A 241 -4.11 18.35 -1.96
N LEU A 242 -4.76 17.69 -2.92
CA LEU A 242 -4.25 16.44 -3.46
C LEU A 242 -2.88 16.63 -4.13
N ARG A 243 -2.71 17.69 -4.93
CA ARG A 243 -1.44 18.01 -5.61
C ARG A 243 -0.31 18.33 -4.64
N SER A 244 -0.63 19.00 -3.54
CA SER A 244 0.35 19.35 -2.50
C SER A 244 0.83 18.13 -1.70
N ASP A 245 0.00 17.09 -1.60
CA ASP A 245 0.32 15.89 -0.82
C ASP A 245 1.00 14.80 -1.66
N LEU A 246 0.96 14.92 -3.01
CA LEU A 246 1.58 13.98 -3.93
C LEU A 246 3.07 14.26 -4.09
#